data_48f159f5ed227653eee95d57b91df5c2
#
_entry.id   48f159f5ed227653eee95d57b91df5c2
#
_cell.length_a   1.000
_cell.length_b   1.000
_cell.length_c   1.000
_cell.angle_alpha   90.00
_cell.angle_beta   90.00
_cell.angle_gamma   90.00
#
_symmetry.space_group_name_H-M   'P 1'
#
loop_
_entity.id
_entity.type
_entity.pdbx_description
1 polymer ?
#
loop_
_entity_poly.entity_id
_entity_poly.type
_entity_poly.pdbx_seq_one_letter_code
_entity_poly.pdbx_strand_id
1 'polypeptide(L)'
;MRRLLTACAFLSLAGCLDPGDPVLAVRDTDPPEVQSTEPVASGQIASDGSLEITFSEFMDVRTLRPGIAVFSGRDEVPLTITVPAPTDGSGNVEGGDIPYTVKVRATSGAFTPNASFTLVLRTILSDYEGNALTEEVRVPFRTGL
;
A
#
# COMPACT_ATOMS: atom_id res chain seq x y z
N MET A 1 -69.21 50.12 -13.08
CA MET A 1 -68.57 49.19 -12.08
C MET A 1 -67.93 48.06 -12.84
N ARG A 2 -66.60 48.13 -13.06
CA ARG A 2 -65.85 47.13 -13.76
C ARG A 2 -64.86 46.53 -12.75
N ARG A 3 -65.02 45.24 -12.41
CA ARG A 3 -64.12 44.52 -11.53
C ARG A 3 -63.03 43.90 -12.39
N LEU A 4 -61.80 44.37 -12.22
CA LEU A 4 -60.60 43.71 -12.76
C LEU A 4 -60.26 42.53 -11.83
N LEU A 5 -60.28 41.34 -12.39
CA LEU A 5 -59.72 40.15 -11.78
C LEU A 5 -58.27 40.03 -12.19
N THR A 6 -57.38 40.25 -11.25
CA THR A 6 -55.92 40.01 -11.43
C THR A 6 -55.65 38.53 -11.14
N ALA A 7 -55.33 37.78 -12.19
CA ALA A 7 -54.89 36.40 -12.07
C ALA A 7 -53.39 36.38 -11.74
N CYS A 8 -53.04 36.00 -10.52
CA CYS A 8 -51.67 35.65 -10.15
C CYS A 8 -51.32 34.26 -10.69
N ALA A 9 -50.47 34.21 -11.73
CA ALA A 9 -49.87 32.98 -12.21
C ALA A 9 -48.68 32.61 -11.30
N PHE A 10 -48.86 31.60 -10.45
CA PHE A 10 -47.75 30.96 -9.71
C PHE A 10 -46.97 30.08 -10.71
N LEU A 11 -45.78 30.50 -11.12
CA LEU A 11 -44.80 29.65 -11.75
C LEU A 11 -44.15 28.77 -10.67
N SER A 12 -44.59 27.55 -10.57
CA SER A 12 -43.90 26.49 -9.80
C SER A 12 -42.65 26.07 -10.58
N LEU A 13 -41.48 26.58 -10.21
CA LEU A 13 -40.21 25.96 -10.58
C LEU A 13 -40.06 24.64 -9.84
N ALA A 14 -40.56 23.55 -10.41
CA ALA A 14 -40.18 22.22 -10.04
C ALA A 14 -38.77 21.98 -10.61
N GLY A 15 -37.75 22.43 -9.86
CA GLY A 15 -36.39 21.96 -10.09
C GLY A 15 -36.34 20.48 -9.69
N CYS A 16 -36.34 19.59 -10.67
CA CYS A 16 -35.90 18.23 -10.46
C CYS A 16 -34.43 18.31 -10.12
N LEU A 17 -34.09 18.37 -8.84
CA LEU A 17 -32.84 17.87 -8.34
C LEU A 17 -32.96 16.35 -8.45
N ASP A 18 -32.43 15.80 -9.52
CA ASP A 18 -32.14 14.38 -9.60
C ASP A 18 -31.05 14.12 -8.54
N PRO A 19 -31.35 13.50 -7.41
CA PRO A 19 -30.31 13.06 -6.52
C PRO A 19 -29.62 11.94 -7.29
N GLY A 20 -28.51 12.28 -7.94
CA GLY A 20 -27.67 11.27 -8.59
C GLY A 20 -27.56 10.10 -7.62
N ASP A 21 -27.77 8.90 -8.15
CA ASP A 21 -27.63 7.69 -7.35
C ASP A 21 -26.34 7.82 -6.52
N PRO A 22 -26.37 7.61 -5.21
CA PRO A 22 -25.15 7.62 -4.42
C PRO A 22 -24.22 6.59 -5.05
N VAL A 23 -23.16 7.06 -5.68
CA VAL A 23 -22.08 6.19 -6.11
C VAL A 23 -21.51 5.63 -4.80
N LEU A 24 -22.02 4.48 -4.40
CA LEU A 24 -21.44 3.70 -3.32
C LEU A 24 -20.09 3.29 -3.88
N ALA A 25 -19.04 4.03 -3.50
CA ALA A 25 -17.69 3.58 -3.73
C ALA A 25 -17.59 2.19 -3.09
N VAL A 26 -17.46 1.17 -3.92
CA VAL A 26 -17.20 -0.19 -3.44
C VAL A 26 -15.83 -0.11 -2.79
N ARG A 27 -15.84 -0.11 -1.45
CA ARG A 27 -14.61 -0.13 -0.66
C ARG A 27 -14.01 -1.50 -0.82
N ASP A 28 -12.73 -1.55 -1.16
CA ASP A 28 -11.97 -2.77 -1.10
C ASP A 28 -11.92 -3.30 0.34
N THR A 29 -12.14 -4.59 0.49
CA THR A 29 -12.14 -5.30 1.77
C THR A 29 -11.19 -6.48 1.77
N ASP A 30 -10.51 -6.73 0.66
CA ASP A 30 -9.56 -7.82 0.51
C ASP A 30 -8.22 -7.41 1.13
N PRO A 31 -7.64 -8.23 2.00
CA PRO A 31 -6.33 -7.95 2.58
C PRO A 31 -5.21 -8.08 1.53
N PRO A 32 -4.17 -7.25 1.60
CA PRO A 32 -2.99 -7.42 0.76
C PRO A 32 -2.27 -8.73 1.08
N GLU A 33 -1.66 -9.33 0.06
CA GLU A 33 -0.86 -10.54 0.16
C GLU A 33 0.59 -10.28 -0.25
N VAL A 34 1.52 -11.01 0.35
CA VAL A 34 2.92 -11.04 -0.09
C VAL A 34 3.04 -12.03 -1.24
N GLN A 35 3.14 -11.54 -2.46
CA GLN A 35 3.27 -12.37 -3.66
C GLN A 35 4.66 -12.98 -3.80
N SER A 36 5.71 -12.21 -3.51
CA SER A 36 7.08 -12.68 -3.60
C SER A 36 8.04 -11.86 -2.76
N THR A 37 9.16 -12.47 -2.42
CA THR A 37 10.33 -11.79 -1.83
C THR A 37 11.59 -12.19 -2.59
N GLU A 38 12.51 -11.23 -2.74
CA GLU A 38 13.88 -11.49 -3.18
C GLU A 38 14.83 -10.97 -2.09
N PRO A 39 15.63 -11.83 -1.47
CA PRO A 39 15.73 -13.25 -1.75
C PRO A 39 14.49 -14.03 -1.26
N VAL A 40 14.26 -15.19 -1.85
CA VAL A 40 13.31 -16.17 -1.32
C VAL A 40 13.80 -16.75 0.01
N ALA A 41 12.93 -17.44 0.72
CA ALA A 41 13.32 -18.09 2.00
C ALA A 41 14.54 -18.98 1.82
N SER A 42 15.55 -18.79 2.70
CA SER A 42 16.88 -19.45 2.65
C SER A 42 17.74 -19.04 1.45
N GLY A 43 17.35 -18.03 0.70
CA GLY A 43 18.13 -17.47 -0.39
C GLY A 43 19.30 -16.62 0.07
N GLN A 44 20.08 -16.12 -0.88
CA GLN A 44 21.27 -15.31 -0.63
C GLN A 44 21.28 -14.08 -1.49
N ILE A 45 21.75 -12.95 -0.93
CA ILE A 45 22.03 -11.71 -1.65
C ILE A 45 23.48 -11.26 -1.42
N ALA A 46 23.97 -10.36 -2.26
CA ALA A 46 25.21 -9.63 -1.97
C ALA A 46 25.03 -8.78 -0.70
N SER A 47 26.09 -8.55 0.06
CA SER A 47 26.00 -7.74 1.28
C SER A 47 25.53 -6.31 1.01
N ASP A 48 25.87 -5.72 -0.12
CA ASP A 48 25.42 -4.40 -0.59
C ASP A 48 24.11 -4.45 -1.39
N GLY A 49 23.49 -5.63 -1.50
CA GLY A 49 22.24 -5.85 -2.22
C GLY A 49 21.03 -5.21 -1.55
N SER A 50 19.91 -5.27 -2.24
CA SER A 50 18.60 -4.88 -1.73
C SER A 50 17.69 -6.10 -1.62
N LEU A 51 16.80 -6.06 -0.62
CA LEU A 51 15.65 -6.95 -0.59
C LEU A 51 14.54 -6.34 -1.44
N GLU A 52 13.78 -7.16 -2.13
CA GLU A 52 12.58 -6.75 -2.84
C GLU A 52 11.38 -7.53 -2.29
N ILE A 53 10.29 -6.81 -2.02
CA ILE A 53 9.06 -7.38 -1.50
C ILE A 53 7.96 -6.93 -2.44
N THR A 54 7.27 -7.90 -3.05
CA THR A 54 6.15 -7.62 -3.95
C THR A 54 4.85 -8.01 -3.25
N PHE A 55 3.98 -7.03 -3.09
CA PHE A 55 2.62 -7.18 -2.58
C PHE A 55 1.63 -7.30 -3.74
N SER A 56 0.45 -7.86 -3.46
CA SER A 56 -0.63 -8.01 -4.44
C SER A 56 -1.17 -6.67 -4.95
N GLU A 57 -1.02 -5.63 -4.16
CA GLU A 57 -1.64 -4.33 -4.35
C GLU A 57 -0.83 -3.19 -3.73
N PHE A 58 -1.31 -1.96 -3.92
CA PHE A 58 -0.69 -0.76 -3.34
C PHE A 58 -0.79 -0.73 -1.81
N MET A 59 0.35 -0.54 -1.16
CA MET A 59 0.46 -0.48 0.29
C MET A 59 0.45 0.96 0.82
N ASP A 60 -0.17 1.17 1.97
CA ASP A 60 -0.05 2.44 2.69
C ASP A 60 1.41 2.65 3.14
N VAL A 61 2.07 3.62 2.53
CA VAL A 61 3.50 3.93 2.80
C VAL A 61 3.79 4.22 4.27
N ARG A 62 2.78 4.65 5.05
CA ARG A 62 2.91 4.92 6.49
C ARG A 62 3.10 3.64 7.30
N THR A 63 2.61 2.51 6.79
CA THR A 63 2.69 1.20 7.43
C THR A 63 3.97 0.44 7.09
N LEU A 64 4.66 0.81 6.01
CA LEU A 64 5.85 0.11 5.54
C LEU A 64 6.99 0.15 6.57
N ARG A 65 7.30 1.34 7.10
CA ARG A 65 8.41 1.48 8.05
C ARG A 65 8.21 0.71 9.36
N PRO A 66 7.06 0.77 10.03
CA PRO A 66 6.83 -0.05 11.23
C PRO A 66 6.56 -1.52 10.92
N GLY A 67 6.13 -1.83 9.69
CA GLY A 67 5.72 -3.17 9.28
C GLY A 67 6.85 -4.04 8.71
N ILE A 68 7.92 -3.44 8.17
CA ILE A 68 9.05 -4.16 7.57
C ILE A 68 10.25 -4.06 8.50
N ALA A 69 10.77 -5.19 8.95
CA ALA A 69 11.95 -5.27 9.79
C ALA A 69 12.92 -6.36 9.30
N VAL A 70 14.21 -6.17 9.54
CA VAL A 70 15.23 -7.20 9.32
C VAL A 70 15.99 -7.40 10.62
N PHE A 71 16.16 -8.64 11.00
CA PHE A 71 16.88 -9.02 12.21
C PHE A 71 18.16 -9.79 11.90
N SER A 72 19.22 -9.49 12.63
CA SER A 72 20.43 -10.31 12.77
C SER A 72 20.42 -10.93 14.18
N GLY A 73 19.98 -12.16 14.28
CA GLY A 73 19.70 -12.76 15.58
C GLY A 73 18.56 -12.05 16.31
N ARG A 74 18.90 -11.26 17.36
CA ARG A 74 17.93 -10.46 18.13
C ARG A 74 17.97 -8.96 17.81
N ASP A 75 18.98 -8.54 17.06
CA ASP A 75 19.21 -7.14 16.78
C ASP A 75 18.50 -6.72 15.50
N GLU A 76 17.69 -5.67 15.58
CA GLU A 76 17.03 -5.08 14.42
C GLU A 76 18.02 -4.23 13.62
N VAL A 77 18.10 -4.48 12.32
CA VAL A 77 18.97 -3.74 11.40
C VAL A 77 18.24 -2.47 10.95
N PRO A 78 18.86 -1.28 11.08
CA PRO A 78 18.29 -0.05 10.53
C PRO A 78 18.13 -0.13 9.01
N LEU A 79 16.92 0.19 8.52
CA LEU A 79 16.54 0.04 7.12
C LEU A 79 16.22 1.37 6.43
N THR A 80 16.56 1.44 5.16
CA THR A 80 16.04 2.42 4.21
C THR A 80 15.09 1.71 3.28
N ILE A 81 13.84 2.20 3.23
CA ILE A 81 12.78 1.65 2.39
C ILE A 81 12.55 2.62 1.24
N THR A 82 12.62 2.11 0.02
CA THR A 82 12.34 2.85 -1.21
C THR A 82 11.10 2.28 -1.86
N VAL A 83 10.12 3.14 -2.06
CA VAL A 83 8.90 2.80 -2.78
C VAL A 83 9.00 3.31 -4.22
N PRO A 84 8.52 2.55 -5.22
CA PRO A 84 8.41 3.08 -6.56
C PRO A 84 7.43 4.26 -6.56
N ALA A 85 7.72 5.27 -7.38
CA ALA A 85 6.70 6.27 -7.66
C ALA A 85 5.52 5.58 -8.34
N PRO A 86 4.27 5.92 -7.99
CA PRO A 86 3.11 5.42 -8.71
C PRO A 86 3.24 5.83 -10.18
N THR A 87 3.51 4.88 -11.03
CA THR A 87 3.81 5.12 -12.46
C THR A 87 2.67 4.62 -13.33
N ASP A 88 1.49 5.15 -13.16
CA ASP A 88 0.49 5.06 -14.23
C ASP A 88 0.56 6.26 -15.20
N GLY A 89 1.48 7.19 -14.96
CA GLY A 89 1.63 8.41 -15.75
C GLY A 89 0.49 9.41 -15.57
N SER A 90 -0.56 9.09 -14.86
CA SER A 90 -1.73 9.96 -14.61
C SER A 90 -1.70 10.63 -13.24
N GLY A 91 -0.85 10.17 -12.34
CA GLY A 91 -0.81 10.64 -10.96
C GLY A 91 -1.98 10.15 -10.10
N ASN A 92 -2.84 9.33 -10.65
CA ASN A 92 -3.89 8.64 -9.91
C ASN A 92 -3.30 7.36 -9.31
N VAL A 93 -3.24 7.32 -8.00
CA VAL A 93 -3.12 6.07 -7.25
C VAL A 93 -4.53 5.50 -7.20
N GLU A 94 -4.97 4.89 -8.28
CA GLU A 94 -6.16 4.06 -8.21
C GLU A 94 -5.76 2.76 -7.52
N GLY A 95 -6.33 2.55 -6.32
CA GLY A 95 -6.26 1.26 -5.65
C GLY A 95 -6.76 0.20 -6.61
N GLY A 96 -5.95 -0.80 -6.87
CA GLY A 96 -6.26 -1.90 -7.75
C GLY A 96 -5.22 -2.99 -7.55
N ASP A 97 -5.54 -4.19 -8.00
CA ASP A 97 -4.73 -5.40 -7.93
C ASP A 97 -3.43 -5.32 -8.76
N ILE A 98 -2.73 -4.19 -8.66
CA ILE A 98 -1.46 -3.98 -9.35
C ILE A 98 -0.33 -4.33 -8.38
N PRO A 99 0.54 -5.30 -8.72
CA PRO A 99 1.65 -5.68 -7.87
C PRO A 99 2.51 -4.48 -7.48
N TYR A 100 2.77 -4.34 -6.18
CA TYR A 100 3.53 -3.24 -5.62
C TYR A 100 4.84 -3.72 -5.01
N THR A 101 5.97 -3.34 -5.62
CA THR A 101 7.28 -3.79 -5.19
C THR A 101 8.01 -2.72 -4.38
N VAL A 102 8.37 -3.08 -3.17
CA VAL A 102 9.13 -2.25 -2.23
C VAL A 102 10.57 -2.75 -2.18
N LYS A 103 11.54 -1.83 -2.26
CA LYS A 103 12.98 -2.13 -2.09
C LYS A 103 13.46 -1.72 -0.72
N VAL A 104 14.18 -2.64 -0.06
CA VAL A 104 14.70 -2.46 1.28
C VAL A 104 16.21 -2.68 1.32
N ARG A 105 16.93 -1.74 1.93
CA ARG A 105 18.39 -1.81 2.10
C ARG A 105 18.77 -1.49 3.54
N ALA A 106 19.92 -2.00 3.98
CA ALA A 106 20.51 -1.51 5.22
C ALA A 106 20.84 -0.02 5.13
N THR A 107 20.51 0.77 6.15
CA THR A 107 20.79 2.22 6.17
C THR A 107 22.29 2.52 6.13
N SER A 108 23.12 1.61 6.63
CA SER A 108 24.59 1.67 6.52
C SER A 108 25.11 1.53 5.09
N GLY A 109 24.26 1.17 4.12
CA GLY A 109 24.61 0.88 2.74
C GLY A 109 24.87 -0.60 2.45
N ALA A 110 25.18 -1.40 3.47
CA ALA A 110 25.38 -2.84 3.34
C ALA A 110 24.96 -3.60 4.60
N PHE A 111 24.51 -4.83 4.43
CA PHE A 111 24.36 -5.81 5.50
C PHE A 111 25.74 -6.39 5.88
N THR A 112 25.86 -6.95 7.08
CA THR A 112 27.07 -7.66 7.46
C THR A 112 27.33 -8.81 6.48
N PRO A 113 28.53 -8.92 5.86
CA PRO A 113 28.84 -10.02 4.95
C PRO A 113 28.84 -11.39 5.66
N ASN A 114 28.54 -12.45 4.89
CA ASN A 114 28.52 -13.85 5.37
C ASN A 114 27.68 -14.07 6.64
N ALA A 115 26.63 -13.31 6.82
CA ALA A 115 25.75 -13.35 7.99
C ALA A 115 24.36 -13.90 7.65
N SER A 116 23.63 -14.32 8.69
CA SER A 116 22.25 -14.78 8.56
C SER A 116 21.30 -13.70 9.08
N PHE A 117 20.21 -13.50 8.37
CA PHE A 117 19.18 -12.51 8.67
C PHE A 117 17.79 -13.12 8.55
N THR A 118 16.81 -12.43 9.13
CA THR A 118 15.38 -12.72 8.93
C THR A 118 14.65 -11.44 8.59
N LEU A 119 14.07 -11.38 7.40
CA LEU A 119 13.08 -10.37 7.05
C LEU A 119 11.75 -10.72 7.73
N VAL A 120 11.13 -9.75 8.37
CA VAL A 120 9.84 -9.89 9.05
C VAL A 120 8.88 -8.87 8.49
N LEU A 121 7.74 -9.34 7.98
CA LEU A 121 6.63 -8.54 7.51
C LEU A 121 5.50 -8.68 8.53
N ARG A 122 5.24 -7.61 9.26
CA ARG A 122 4.28 -7.60 10.38
C ARG A 122 2.86 -7.33 9.89
N THR A 123 1.88 -7.79 10.64
CA THR A 123 0.45 -7.58 10.33
C THR A 123 -0.02 -6.14 10.40
N ILE A 124 0.82 -5.19 10.78
CA ILE A 124 0.53 -3.76 10.69
C ILE A 124 0.61 -3.21 9.25
N LEU A 125 1.25 -3.97 8.34
CA LEU A 125 1.28 -3.64 6.92
C LEU A 125 -0.14 -3.67 6.38
N SER A 126 -0.58 -2.58 5.77
CA SER A 126 -1.93 -2.46 5.22
C SER A 126 -1.93 -1.74 3.87
N ASP A 127 -3.02 -1.92 3.14
CA ASP A 127 -3.35 -1.13 1.96
C ASP A 127 -3.82 0.29 2.35
N TYR A 128 -4.26 1.07 1.36
CA TYR A 128 -4.81 2.42 1.59
C TYR A 128 -6.23 2.41 2.19
N GLU A 129 -6.98 1.34 2.02
CA GLU A 129 -8.31 1.13 2.57
C GLU A 129 -8.28 0.72 4.04
N GLY A 130 -7.09 0.30 4.52
CA GLY A 130 -6.84 -0.11 5.90
C GLY A 130 -7.00 -1.61 6.12
N ASN A 131 -7.04 -2.43 5.06
CA ASN A 131 -6.99 -3.87 5.18
C ASN A 131 -5.54 -4.27 5.47
N ALA A 132 -5.32 -5.06 6.50
CA ALA A 132 -3.99 -5.43 6.97
C ALA A 132 -3.61 -6.84 6.53
N LEU A 133 -2.30 -7.13 6.43
CA LEU A 133 -1.82 -8.50 6.24
C LEU A 133 -2.47 -9.44 7.26
N THR A 134 -2.94 -10.58 6.80
CA THR A 134 -3.64 -11.56 7.64
C THR A 134 -2.71 -12.28 8.61
N GLU A 135 -1.42 -12.42 8.25
CA GLU A 135 -0.42 -13.09 9.08
C GLU A 135 0.96 -12.45 8.94
N GLU A 136 1.81 -12.67 9.94
CA GLU A 136 3.21 -12.26 9.90
C GLU A 136 4.01 -13.19 8.98
N VAL A 137 4.78 -12.62 8.05
CA VAL A 137 5.64 -13.39 7.14
C VAL A 137 7.09 -13.27 7.59
N ARG A 138 7.79 -14.40 7.68
CA ARG A 138 9.22 -14.48 8.04
C ARG A 138 10.01 -15.13 6.93
N VAL A 139 11.03 -14.44 6.43
CA VAL A 139 11.89 -14.89 5.33
C VAL A 139 13.33 -14.91 5.82
N PRO A 140 13.86 -16.09 6.21
CA PRO A 140 15.28 -16.22 6.51
C PRO A 140 16.10 -16.10 5.24
N PHE A 141 17.22 -15.38 5.31
CA PHE A 141 18.16 -15.24 4.19
C PHE A 141 19.60 -15.09 4.69
N ARG A 142 20.56 -15.12 3.76
CA ARG A 142 21.98 -14.94 4.04
C ARG A 142 22.55 -13.88 3.12
N THR A 143 23.64 -13.26 3.59
CA THR A 143 24.47 -12.40 2.74
C THR A 143 25.71 -13.13 2.30
N GLY A 144 26.14 -12.86 1.06
CA GLY A 144 27.46 -13.22 0.58
C GLY A 144 28.53 -12.17 0.95
N LEU A 145 29.63 -12.19 0.20
CA LEU A 145 30.69 -11.17 0.26
C LEU A 145 30.22 -9.83 -0.31
#